data_833831e7275bf46557e94f091bc9dd3c
#
_entry.id   833831e7275bf46557e94f091bc9dd3c
#
_cell.length_a   1.000
_cell.length_b   1.000
_cell.length_c   1.000
_cell.angle_alpha   90.00
_cell.angle_beta   90.00
_cell.angle_gamma   90.00
#
_symmetry.space_group_name_H-M   'P 1'
#
loop_
_entity.id
_entity.type
_entity.pdbx_description
1 polymer ?
#
loop_
_entity_poly.entity_id
_entity_poly.type
_entity_poly.pdbx_seq_one_letter_code
_entity_poly.pdbx_strand_id
1 'polypeptide(L)'
;MQEQQRTPTTKGTTDWFNGDVYVDMIVSNPDARFSVLSVHFTPGSRNAWHSHAAGQVLHCTEGLGVVVTDDEVIVLRPGVTVWTPPNQRHWHGAAPDRFMTHLAMSGVVELAEGQQPATWGEHISDADYEAATKGI
;
A
#
# COMPACT_ATOMS: atom_id res chain seq x y z
N MET A 1 -19.11 -21.85 -1.90
CA MET A 1 -18.14 -21.28 -2.84
C MET A 1 -18.81 -20.10 -3.55
N GLN A 2 -18.17 -18.95 -3.64
CA GLN A 2 -18.77 -17.72 -4.14
C GLN A 2 -17.76 -16.91 -4.92
N GLU A 3 -18.10 -16.54 -6.16
CA GLU A 3 -17.35 -15.59 -6.96
C GLU A 3 -17.53 -14.18 -6.40
N GLN A 4 -16.44 -13.46 -6.20
CA GLN A 4 -16.49 -12.06 -5.76
C GLN A 4 -16.89 -11.16 -6.93
N GLN A 5 -17.83 -10.28 -6.69
CA GLN A 5 -18.26 -9.31 -7.70
C GLN A 5 -17.17 -8.26 -7.91
N ARG A 6 -16.85 -7.98 -9.16
CA ARG A 6 -15.95 -6.89 -9.51
C ARG A 6 -16.63 -5.54 -9.26
N THR A 7 -15.91 -4.64 -8.63
CA THR A 7 -16.28 -3.23 -8.51
C THR A 7 -15.46 -2.41 -9.49
N PRO A 8 -15.92 -1.21 -9.88
CA PRO A 8 -15.10 -0.31 -10.69
C PRO A 8 -13.79 0.03 -9.99
N THR A 9 -12.73 0.20 -10.79
CA THR A 9 -11.46 0.75 -10.31
C THR A 9 -11.67 2.15 -9.73
N THR A 10 -11.10 2.41 -8.58
CA THR A 10 -11.14 3.72 -7.92
C THR A 10 -9.79 4.40 -8.01
N LYS A 11 -9.80 5.74 -8.14
CA LYS A 11 -8.59 6.55 -8.03
C LYS A 11 -8.35 6.94 -6.58
N GLY A 12 -7.12 6.77 -6.12
CA GLY A 12 -6.70 7.22 -4.79
C GLY A 12 -6.85 8.73 -4.62
N THR A 13 -7.31 9.15 -3.45
CA THR A 13 -7.46 10.58 -3.11
C THR A 13 -6.11 11.26 -2.91
N THR A 14 -6.02 12.54 -3.29
CA THR A 14 -4.85 13.38 -3.03
C THR A 14 -4.59 13.63 -1.55
N ASP A 15 -5.53 13.32 -0.68
CA ASP A 15 -5.32 13.37 0.78
C ASP A 15 -4.23 12.38 1.24
N TRP A 16 -4.12 11.23 0.55
CA TRP A 16 -3.24 10.13 0.94
C TRP A 16 -2.22 9.71 -0.12
N PHE A 17 -2.32 10.25 -1.34
CA PHE A 17 -1.43 9.89 -2.46
C PHE A 17 -0.87 11.12 -3.15
N ASN A 18 0.42 11.06 -3.48
CA ASN A 18 1.07 11.92 -4.46
C ASN A 18 1.16 11.15 -5.77
N GLY A 19 0.77 11.81 -6.87
CA GLY A 19 0.66 11.17 -8.18
C GLY A 19 -0.61 10.33 -8.31
N ASP A 20 -0.73 9.63 -9.43
CA ASP A 20 -1.92 8.86 -9.76
C ASP A 20 -1.76 7.41 -9.30
N VAL A 21 -2.66 6.99 -8.43
CA VAL A 21 -2.74 5.62 -7.90
C VAL A 21 -4.14 5.10 -8.09
N TYR A 22 -4.28 3.88 -8.58
CA TYR A 22 -5.56 3.24 -8.83
C TYR A 22 -5.70 1.97 -8.01
N VAL A 23 -6.91 1.71 -7.51
CA VAL A 23 -7.20 0.60 -6.60
C VAL A 23 -8.33 -0.25 -7.15
N ASP A 24 -8.07 -1.55 -7.24
CA ASP A 24 -9.06 -2.58 -7.50
C ASP A 24 -9.31 -3.39 -6.22
N MET A 25 -10.56 -3.47 -5.78
CA MET A 25 -10.97 -4.31 -4.68
C MET A 25 -11.10 -5.76 -5.17
N ILE A 26 -10.31 -6.67 -4.59
CA ILE A 26 -10.34 -8.09 -4.94
C ILE A 26 -11.28 -8.86 -4.02
N VAL A 27 -11.18 -8.63 -2.71
CA VAL A 27 -12.07 -9.23 -1.72
C VAL A 27 -12.76 -8.13 -0.92
N SER A 28 -14.07 -8.08 -1.04
CA SER A 28 -14.95 -7.12 -0.35
C SER A 28 -16.10 -7.77 0.39
N ASN A 29 -16.04 -9.09 0.60
CA ASN A 29 -17.09 -9.83 1.29
C ASN A 29 -17.08 -9.47 2.78
N PRO A 30 -18.23 -9.03 3.37
CA PRO A 30 -18.30 -8.67 4.79
C PRO A 30 -17.96 -9.82 5.74
N ASP A 31 -18.17 -11.07 5.31
CA ASP A 31 -17.85 -12.26 6.11
C ASP A 31 -16.37 -12.64 6.04
N ALA A 32 -15.62 -12.11 5.08
CA ALA A 32 -14.18 -12.29 5.02
C ALA A 32 -13.52 -11.50 6.16
N ARG A 33 -12.65 -12.16 6.90
CA ARG A 33 -11.90 -11.50 7.98
C ARG A 33 -10.57 -10.92 7.53
N PHE A 34 -10.47 -10.60 6.27
CA PHE A 34 -9.34 -9.94 5.63
C PHE A 34 -9.82 -9.17 4.39
N SER A 35 -9.03 -8.20 3.97
CA SER A 35 -9.21 -7.47 2.72
C SER A 35 -8.04 -7.74 1.78
N VAL A 36 -8.32 -7.74 0.49
CA VAL A 36 -7.30 -7.84 -0.57
C VAL A 36 -7.59 -6.78 -1.62
N LEU A 37 -6.61 -5.93 -1.85
CA LEU A 37 -6.64 -4.89 -2.88
C LEU A 37 -5.52 -5.15 -3.88
N SER A 38 -5.74 -4.82 -5.15
CA SER A 38 -4.64 -4.59 -6.10
C SER A 38 -4.45 -3.09 -6.27
N VAL A 39 -3.25 -2.61 -5.99
CA VAL A 39 -2.93 -1.19 -5.99
C VAL A 39 -1.89 -0.90 -7.07
N HIS A 40 -2.25 0.01 -7.98
CA HIS A 40 -1.48 0.34 -9.17
C HIS A 40 -0.92 1.74 -9.05
N PHE A 41 0.39 1.83 -8.94
CA PHE A 41 1.13 3.09 -8.83
C PHE A 41 1.70 3.49 -10.19
N THR A 42 1.40 4.69 -10.65
CA THR A 42 2.10 5.27 -11.81
C THR A 42 3.53 5.67 -11.45
N PRO A 43 4.45 5.85 -12.43
CA PRO A 43 5.81 6.29 -12.14
C PRO A 43 5.85 7.51 -11.25
N GLY A 44 6.66 7.47 -10.20
CA GLY A 44 6.82 8.56 -9.24
C GLY A 44 5.71 8.70 -8.19
N SER A 45 4.62 7.94 -8.30
CA SER A 45 3.53 8.01 -7.33
C SER A 45 3.85 7.24 -6.05
N ARG A 46 3.28 7.71 -4.94
CA ARG A 46 3.47 7.14 -3.61
C ARG A 46 2.32 7.48 -2.68
N ASN A 47 2.14 6.71 -1.64
CA ASN A 47 1.21 7.09 -0.59
C ASN A 47 1.89 7.86 0.55
N ALA A 48 1.07 8.49 1.39
CA ALA A 48 1.51 9.14 2.62
C ALA A 48 1.97 8.11 3.65
N TRP A 49 2.66 8.56 4.69
CA TRP A 49 2.93 7.76 5.87
C TRP A 49 1.63 7.22 6.46
N HIS A 50 1.61 5.93 6.78
CA HIS A 50 0.44 5.30 7.40
C HIS A 50 0.83 4.04 8.17
N SER A 51 -0.13 3.53 8.91
CA SER A 51 -0.03 2.25 9.62
C SER A 51 -1.37 1.53 9.60
N HIS A 52 -1.35 0.22 9.83
CA HIS A 52 -2.54 -0.62 9.91
C HIS A 52 -2.63 -1.30 11.27
N ALA A 53 -3.80 -1.28 11.89
CA ALA A 53 -4.03 -1.91 13.19
C ALA A 53 -3.79 -3.43 13.15
N ALA A 54 -4.10 -4.08 12.03
CA ALA A 54 -3.90 -5.52 11.82
C ALA A 54 -2.54 -5.88 11.18
N GLY A 55 -1.71 -4.88 10.86
CA GLY A 55 -0.57 -5.06 9.97
C GLY A 55 -0.99 -5.22 8.51
N GLN A 56 -0.02 -5.38 7.63
CA GLN A 56 -0.26 -5.48 6.20
C GLN A 56 0.76 -6.40 5.53
N VAL A 57 0.31 -7.23 4.62
CA VAL A 57 1.17 -7.93 3.66
C VAL A 57 1.11 -7.19 2.33
N LEU A 58 2.26 -6.86 1.78
CA LEU A 58 2.42 -6.37 0.41
C LEU A 58 3.08 -7.45 -0.43
N HIS A 59 2.47 -7.81 -1.55
CA HIS A 59 3.03 -8.74 -2.52
C HIS A 59 3.12 -8.06 -3.88
N CYS A 60 4.33 -7.76 -4.31
CA CYS A 60 4.54 -7.11 -5.61
C CYS A 60 4.24 -8.08 -6.74
N THR A 61 3.38 -7.69 -7.66
CA THR A 61 2.98 -8.48 -8.83
C THR A 61 3.62 -7.98 -10.11
N GLU A 62 3.85 -6.67 -10.22
CA GLU A 62 4.41 -6.05 -11.43
C GLU A 62 5.25 -4.83 -11.11
N GLY A 63 6.20 -4.55 -11.98
CA GLY A 63 6.96 -3.31 -11.99
C GLY A 63 8.06 -3.21 -10.95
N LEU A 64 8.30 -2.00 -10.46
CA LEU A 64 9.38 -1.67 -9.53
C LEU A 64 8.95 -0.56 -8.58
N GLY A 65 9.23 -0.73 -7.31
CA GLY A 65 8.93 0.26 -6.29
C GLY A 65 9.64 0.00 -4.98
N VAL A 66 9.19 0.66 -3.95
CA VAL A 66 9.74 0.54 -2.58
C VAL A 66 8.63 0.46 -1.54
N VAL A 67 8.92 -0.18 -0.42
CA VAL A 67 8.24 0.01 0.86
C VAL A 67 9.28 0.48 1.87
N VAL A 68 8.93 1.47 2.66
CA VAL A 68 9.85 2.23 3.51
C VAL A 68 9.27 2.37 4.91
N THR A 69 10.10 2.11 5.91
CA THR A 69 9.88 2.46 7.31
C THR A 69 10.88 3.56 7.71
N ASP A 70 10.86 3.97 8.99
CA ASP A 70 11.85 4.94 9.48
C ASP A 70 13.28 4.37 9.45
N ASP A 71 13.44 3.04 9.49
CA ASP A 71 14.73 2.37 9.61
C ASP A 71 15.17 1.59 8.35
N GLU A 72 14.26 1.33 7.41
CA GLU A 72 14.51 0.37 6.35
C GLU A 72 13.81 0.74 5.03
N VAL A 73 14.47 0.42 3.92
CA VAL A 73 13.91 0.47 2.57
C VAL A 73 14.02 -0.93 1.95
N ILE A 74 12.88 -1.48 1.55
CA ILE A 74 12.82 -2.74 0.82
C ILE A 74 12.36 -2.45 -0.62
N VAL A 75 13.15 -2.91 -1.59
CA VAL A 75 12.80 -2.77 -3.02
C VAL A 75 11.76 -3.83 -3.39
N LEU A 76 10.64 -3.37 -3.93
CA LEU A 76 9.56 -4.21 -4.42
C LEU A 76 9.78 -4.55 -5.89
N ARG A 77 9.94 -5.83 -6.17
CA ARG A 77 9.97 -6.44 -7.52
C ARG A 77 8.97 -7.58 -7.58
N PRO A 78 8.53 -8.01 -8.77
CA PRO A 78 7.59 -9.13 -8.88
C PRO A 78 8.03 -10.36 -8.07
N GLY A 79 7.14 -10.82 -7.20
CA GLY A 79 7.38 -11.95 -6.28
C GLY A 79 7.90 -11.56 -4.90
N VAL A 80 8.36 -10.32 -4.69
CA VAL A 80 8.77 -9.85 -3.34
C VAL A 80 7.53 -9.68 -2.48
N THR A 81 7.58 -10.25 -1.27
CA THR A 81 6.53 -10.15 -0.27
C THR A 81 7.09 -9.54 1.01
N VAL A 82 6.41 -8.53 1.53
CA VAL A 82 6.80 -7.83 2.76
C VAL A 82 5.67 -7.91 3.78
N TRP A 83 6.01 -8.29 5.00
CA TRP A 83 5.13 -8.20 6.16
C TRP A 83 5.45 -6.94 6.96
N THR A 84 4.46 -6.06 7.09
CA THR A 84 4.51 -4.88 7.96
C THR A 84 3.68 -5.17 9.22
N PRO A 85 4.31 -5.23 10.41
CA PRO A 85 3.59 -5.55 11.64
C PRO A 85 2.48 -4.54 12.00
N PRO A 86 1.54 -4.92 12.88
CA PRO A 86 0.54 -3.98 13.40
C PRO A 86 1.17 -2.68 13.91
N ASN A 87 0.56 -1.56 13.50
CA ASN A 87 0.95 -0.20 13.89
C ASN A 87 2.35 0.26 13.43
N GLN A 88 3.05 -0.54 12.61
CA GLN A 88 4.30 -0.10 12.01
C GLN A 88 4.04 1.00 10.97
N ARG A 89 4.59 2.18 11.23
CA ARG A 89 4.55 3.31 10.30
C ARG A 89 5.38 3.00 9.05
N HIS A 90 4.80 3.18 7.88
CA HIS A 90 5.45 2.93 6.60
C HIS A 90 4.78 3.71 5.46
N TRP A 91 5.43 3.73 4.32
CA TRP A 91 4.86 4.15 3.05
C TRP A 91 5.40 3.29 1.91
N HIS A 92 4.73 3.31 0.78
CA HIS A 92 5.17 2.61 -0.43
C HIS A 92 4.83 3.40 -1.68
N GLY A 93 5.56 3.12 -2.76
CA GLY A 93 5.41 3.83 -4.03
C GLY A 93 6.18 3.19 -5.16
N ALA A 94 5.88 3.64 -6.38
CA ALA A 94 6.57 3.21 -7.58
C ALA A 94 7.95 3.87 -7.72
N ALA A 95 8.82 3.25 -8.52
CA ALA A 95 10.05 3.88 -8.98
C ALA A 95 9.77 5.14 -9.82
N PRO A 96 10.74 6.06 -9.96
CA PRO A 96 10.52 7.32 -10.69
C PRO A 96 10.12 7.15 -12.15
N ASP A 97 10.55 6.07 -12.78
CA ASP A 97 10.40 5.83 -14.22
C ASP A 97 9.59 4.58 -14.59
N ARG A 98 8.99 3.89 -13.61
CA ARG A 98 8.25 2.64 -13.81
C ARG A 98 6.99 2.56 -12.97
N PHE A 99 5.98 1.88 -13.49
CA PHE A 99 4.82 1.45 -12.71
C PHE A 99 5.23 0.43 -11.64
N MET A 100 4.44 0.34 -10.60
CA MET A 100 4.47 -0.75 -9.64
C MET A 100 3.05 -1.16 -9.26
N THR A 101 2.81 -2.46 -9.25
CA THR A 101 1.55 -3.01 -8.76
C THR A 101 1.84 -4.01 -7.65
N HIS A 102 1.09 -3.91 -6.57
CA HIS A 102 1.13 -4.90 -5.50
C HIS A 102 -0.26 -5.29 -5.02
N LEU A 103 -0.38 -6.48 -4.48
CA LEU A 103 -1.48 -6.86 -3.62
C LEU A 103 -1.23 -6.27 -2.23
N ALA A 104 -2.25 -5.65 -1.65
CA ALA A 104 -2.27 -5.21 -0.26
C ALA A 104 -3.30 -6.06 0.49
N MET A 105 -2.84 -6.77 1.50
CA MET A 105 -3.66 -7.70 2.28
C MET A 105 -3.57 -7.32 3.75
N SER A 106 -4.73 -7.14 4.38
CA SER A 106 -4.83 -6.83 5.81
C SER A 106 -5.93 -7.65 6.45
N GLY A 107 -5.68 -8.13 7.66
CA GLY A 107 -6.68 -8.81 8.47
C GLY A 107 -7.66 -7.83 9.10
N VAL A 108 -8.72 -8.37 9.66
CA VAL A 108 -9.67 -7.64 10.51
C VAL A 108 -9.34 -7.96 11.95
N VAL A 109 -9.10 -6.94 12.75
CA VAL A 109 -8.84 -7.05 14.19
C VAL A 109 -9.91 -6.28 14.96
N GLU A 110 -10.11 -6.65 16.21
CA GLU A 110 -10.92 -5.86 17.14
C GLU A 110 -10.17 -4.55 17.43
N LEU A 111 -10.86 -3.42 17.21
CA LEU A 111 -10.30 -2.09 17.41
C LEU A 111 -10.62 -1.60 18.82
N ALA A 112 -9.63 -0.98 19.48
CA ALA A 112 -9.85 -0.23 20.69
C ALA A 112 -10.68 1.02 20.42
N GLU A 113 -11.28 1.60 21.47
CA GLU A 113 -12.03 2.86 21.34
C GLU A 113 -11.13 3.96 20.73
N GLY A 114 -11.63 4.60 19.68
CA GLY A 114 -10.91 5.64 18.92
C GLY A 114 -9.85 5.14 17.96
N GLN A 115 -9.53 3.84 17.94
CA GLN A 115 -8.60 3.26 17.00
C GLN A 115 -9.23 3.11 15.61
N GLN A 116 -8.47 3.42 14.56
CA GLN A 116 -8.88 3.24 13.17
C GLN A 116 -8.20 2.01 12.56
N PRO A 117 -8.81 1.36 11.54
CA PRO A 117 -8.17 0.26 10.80
C PRO A 117 -6.87 0.69 10.13
N ALA A 118 -6.81 1.91 9.61
CA ALA A 118 -5.62 2.55 9.09
C ALA A 118 -5.49 3.96 9.66
N THR A 119 -4.27 4.35 9.99
CA THR A 119 -3.94 5.70 10.48
C THR A 119 -3.03 6.37 9.48
N TRP A 120 -3.46 7.52 8.95
CA TRP A 120 -2.74 8.29 7.95
C TRP A 120 -1.99 9.46 8.56
N GLY A 121 -0.79 9.70 8.05
CA GLY A 121 0.10 10.78 8.44
C GLY A 121 0.41 11.73 7.27
N GLU A 122 1.55 12.37 7.36
CA GLU A 122 2.01 13.33 6.37
C GLU A 122 2.40 12.69 5.04
N HIS A 123 2.32 13.47 3.97
CA HIS A 123 2.87 13.10 2.66
C HIS A 123 4.38 12.97 2.70
N ILE A 124 4.92 12.15 1.80
CA ILE A 124 6.36 12.00 1.63
C ILE A 124 6.89 13.17 0.81
N SER A 125 7.91 13.85 1.33
CA SER A 125 8.60 14.92 0.59
C SER A 125 9.27 14.36 -0.67
N ASP A 126 9.48 15.20 -1.67
CA ASP A 126 10.22 14.80 -2.88
C ASP A 126 11.65 14.37 -2.52
N ALA A 127 12.29 15.03 -1.57
CA ALA A 127 13.64 14.68 -1.11
C ALA A 127 13.71 13.29 -0.46
N ASP A 128 12.74 12.95 0.40
CA ASP A 128 12.68 11.63 1.04
C ASP A 128 12.37 10.53 0.02
N TYR A 129 11.46 10.83 -0.92
CA TYR A 129 11.15 9.91 -2.01
C TYR A 129 12.37 9.65 -2.91
N GLU A 130 13.08 10.69 -3.33
CA GLU A 130 14.30 10.57 -4.13
C GLU A 130 15.37 9.77 -3.40
N ALA A 131 15.56 10.01 -2.10
CA ALA A 131 16.51 9.27 -1.29
C ALA A 131 16.17 7.77 -1.22
N ALA A 132 14.89 7.43 -1.02
CA ALA A 132 14.42 6.05 -0.91
C ALA A 132 14.45 5.29 -2.26
N THR A 133 14.32 5.99 -3.38
CA THR A 133 14.31 5.38 -4.73
C THR A 133 15.63 5.49 -5.46
N LYS A 134 16.66 6.01 -4.80
CA LYS A 134 17.99 6.18 -5.41
C LYS A 134 18.60 4.83 -5.79
N GLY A 135 18.91 4.68 -7.07
CA GLY A 135 19.61 3.52 -7.61
C GLY A 135 18.74 2.30 -7.92
N ILE A 136 17.41 2.48 -7.93
CA ILE A 136 16.49 1.42 -8.38
C ILE A 136 15.91 1.72 -9.76
#